data_742e2d0f7961db7b4028ff4ac836d3c1
#
_entry.id   742e2d0f7961db7b4028ff4ac836d3c1
#
_cell.length_a   1.000
_cell.length_b   1.000
_cell.length_c   1.000
_cell.angle_alpha   90.00
_cell.angle_beta   90.00
_cell.angle_gamma   90.00
#
_symmetry.space_group_name_H-M   'P 1'
#
loop_
_entity.id
_entity.type
_entity.pdbx_description
1 polymer ?
#
loop_
_entity_poly.entity_id
_entity_poly.type
_entity_poly.pdbx_seq_one_letter_code
_entity_poly.pdbx_strand_id
1 'polypeptide(L)'
;VTTTNLYRGTTLSGLFLILLATQAIGQGVRIPTAFEQTAISNEKNLIAAKKKDDGAFFKRTLAEDFSLVGIDGQLVQGEEAAGSLGDPDLAELAPYDMKVVALGDNGAVVTYDAVVREAPQEDQGPPPRYQHFSSVWVKLDGQWKLKFHQATATHWGDW
;
A
#
# COMPACT_ATOMS: atom_id res chain seq x y z
N VAL A 1 74.70 -57.07 15.58
CA VAL A 1 73.58 -57.21 14.66
C VAL A 1 72.56 -56.21 15.09
N THR A 2 72.43 -55.11 14.33
CA THR A 2 71.61 -53.95 14.66
C THR A 2 70.52 -53.86 13.58
N THR A 3 69.26 -54.03 13.94
CA THR A 3 68.13 -53.89 13.03
C THR A 3 67.48 -52.53 13.19
N THR A 4 67.57 -51.73 12.14
CA THR A 4 66.95 -50.38 12.06
C THR A 4 65.52 -50.50 11.55
N ASN A 5 64.57 -50.05 12.34
CA ASN A 5 63.17 -49.93 11.95
C ASN A 5 62.91 -48.53 11.39
N LEU A 6 62.54 -48.44 10.12
CA LEU A 6 62.09 -47.25 9.40
C LEU A 6 60.57 -47.08 9.59
N TYR A 7 60.16 -46.09 10.36
CA TYR A 7 58.76 -45.63 10.40
C TYR A 7 58.48 -44.73 9.20
N ARG A 8 57.61 -45.17 8.31
CA ARG A 8 57.01 -44.32 7.26
C ARG A 8 55.78 -43.62 7.83
N GLY A 9 55.87 -42.33 8.05
CA GLY A 9 54.74 -41.49 8.36
C GLY A 9 53.99 -41.11 7.10
N THR A 10 52.75 -41.53 6.97
CA THR A 10 51.77 -41.09 5.96
C THR A 10 50.99 -39.91 6.51
N THR A 11 51.27 -38.74 6.01
CA THR A 11 50.51 -37.51 6.29
C THR A 11 49.22 -37.54 5.41
N LEU A 12 48.08 -37.79 6.02
CA LEU A 12 46.75 -37.55 5.40
C LEU A 12 46.46 -36.05 5.41
N SER A 13 46.65 -35.41 4.26
CA SER A 13 46.11 -34.06 4.05
C SER A 13 44.59 -34.14 3.83
N GLY A 14 43.82 -33.84 4.87
CA GLY A 14 42.37 -33.71 4.79
C GLY A 14 42.04 -32.40 4.10
N LEU A 15 41.54 -32.49 2.87
CA LEU A 15 40.96 -31.35 2.14
C LEU A 15 39.57 -31.06 2.71
N PHE A 16 39.43 -30.05 3.57
CA PHE A 16 38.15 -29.56 4.05
C PHE A 16 37.50 -28.73 2.94
N LEU A 17 36.58 -29.32 2.17
CA LEU A 17 35.72 -28.61 1.22
C LEU A 17 34.61 -27.91 2.02
N ILE A 18 34.79 -26.61 2.28
CA ILE A 18 33.71 -25.77 2.83
C ILE A 18 32.72 -25.50 1.70
N LEU A 19 31.61 -26.24 1.68
CA LEU A 19 30.43 -25.92 0.86
C LEU A 19 29.77 -24.67 1.46
N LEU A 20 30.06 -23.51 0.92
CA LEU A 20 29.28 -22.29 1.12
C LEU A 20 27.94 -22.47 0.37
N ALA A 21 26.93 -23.00 1.07
CA ALA A 21 25.57 -22.93 0.60
C ALA A 21 25.11 -21.47 0.67
N THR A 22 25.22 -20.75 -0.44
CA THR A 22 24.52 -19.46 -0.65
C THR A 22 23.03 -19.76 -0.65
N GLN A 23 22.37 -19.53 0.48
CA GLN A 23 20.92 -19.46 0.53
C GLN A 23 20.51 -18.19 -0.22
N ALA A 24 20.15 -18.33 -1.48
CA ALA A 24 19.39 -17.33 -2.20
C ALA A 24 18.04 -17.25 -1.48
N ILE A 25 17.86 -16.23 -0.63
CA ILE A 25 16.56 -15.83 -0.08
C ILE A 25 15.80 -15.30 -1.29
N GLY A 26 15.14 -16.20 -2.02
CA GLY A 26 14.13 -15.81 -3.00
C GLY A 26 13.04 -15.08 -2.22
N GLN A 27 12.90 -13.77 -2.45
CA GLN A 27 11.72 -13.05 -2.00
C GLN A 27 10.55 -13.63 -2.79
N GLY A 28 9.95 -14.68 -2.24
CA GLY A 28 8.73 -15.25 -2.77
C GLY A 28 7.67 -14.17 -2.81
N VAL A 29 7.00 -14.01 -3.96
CA VAL A 29 5.84 -13.13 -4.09
C VAL A 29 4.84 -13.55 -3.01
N ARG A 30 4.68 -12.71 -1.97
CA ARG A 30 3.74 -12.96 -0.90
C ARG A 30 2.32 -12.87 -1.45
N ILE A 31 1.56 -13.96 -1.34
CA ILE A 31 0.14 -13.96 -1.69
C ILE A 31 -0.62 -13.24 -0.57
N PRO A 32 -1.39 -12.18 -0.87
CA PRO A 32 -2.19 -11.49 0.13
C PRO A 32 -3.22 -12.44 0.79
N THR A 33 -3.43 -12.30 2.07
CA THR A 33 -4.49 -13.03 2.80
C THR A 33 -5.88 -12.63 2.30
N ALA A 34 -6.92 -13.42 2.62
CA ALA A 34 -8.31 -13.08 2.26
C ALA A 34 -8.75 -11.73 2.86
N PHE A 35 -8.28 -11.41 4.06
CA PHE A 35 -8.49 -10.11 4.71
C PHE A 35 -7.86 -8.95 3.91
N GLU A 36 -6.59 -9.09 3.55
CA GLU A 36 -5.87 -8.09 2.76
C GLU A 36 -6.50 -7.91 1.37
N GLN A 37 -6.91 -9.01 0.73
CA GLN A 37 -7.62 -8.95 -0.56
C GLN A 37 -8.93 -8.18 -0.46
N THR A 38 -9.68 -8.35 0.64
CA THR A 38 -10.91 -7.60 0.89
C THR A 38 -10.63 -6.11 1.05
N ALA A 39 -9.63 -5.73 1.87
CA ALA A 39 -9.25 -4.34 2.07
C ALA A 39 -8.78 -3.68 0.76
N ILE A 40 -7.93 -4.37 -0.01
CA ILE A 40 -7.49 -3.91 -1.34
C ILE A 40 -8.67 -3.75 -2.31
N SER A 41 -9.63 -4.67 -2.29
CA SER A 41 -10.82 -4.60 -3.14
C SER A 41 -11.70 -3.40 -2.79
N ASN A 42 -11.90 -3.14 -1.49
CA ASN A 42 -12.63 -1.96 -1.02
C ASN A 42 -11.98 -0.67 -1.50
N GLU A 43 -10.65 -0.57 -1.40
CA GLU A 43 -9.90 0.59 -1.86
C GLU A 43 -9.99 0.78 -3.38
N LYS A 44 -9.88 -0.28 -4.16
CA LYS A 44 -10.05 -0.21 -5.62
C LYS A 44 -11.47 0.25 -6.02
N ASN A 45 -12.47 -0.19 -5.28
CA ASN A 45 -13.85 0.26 -5.49
C ASN A 45 -14.02 1.74 -5.14
N LEU A 46 -13.36 2.21 -4.07
CA LEU A 46 -13.33 3.63 -3.70
C LEU A 46 -12.69 4.47 -4.83
N ILE A 47 -11.53 4.06 -5.34
CA ILE A 47 -10.85 4.73 -6.45
C ILE A 47 -11.76 4.81 -7.68
N ALA A 48 -12.45 3.72 -8.01
CA ALA A 48 -13.37 3.71 -9.13
C ALA A 48 -14.60 4.61 -8.91
N ALA A 49 -15.08 4.71 -7.67
CA ALA A 49 -16.20 5.57 -7.30
C ALA A 49 -15.81 7.06 -7.31
N LYS A 50 -14.61 7.40 -6.83
CA LYS A 50 -14.07 8.78 -6.91
C LYS A 50 -14.07 9.29 -8.35
N LYS A 51 -13.54 8.50 -9.26
CA LYS A 51 -13.45 8.84 -10.69
C LYS A 51 -14.80 9.01 -11.38
N LYS A 52 -15.87 8.40 -10.84
CA LYS A 52 -17.24 8.46 -11.39
C LYS A 52 -18.13 9.43 -10.64
N ASP A 53 -17.64 10.04 -9.59
CA ASP A 53 -18.43 10.80 -8.61
C ASP A 53 -19.68 10.01 -8.16
N ASP A 54 -19.46 8.72 -7.78
CA ASP A 54 -20.55 7.80 -7.40
C ASP A 54 -21.04 8.11 -5.98
N GLY A 55 -21.91 9.10 -5.85
CA GLY A 55 -22.53 9.47 -4.58
C GLY A 55 -23.31 8.33 -3.92
N ALA A 56 -23.86 7.39 -4.69
CA ALA A 56 -24.56 6.22 -4.13
C ALA A 56 -23.55 5.25 -3.47
N PHE A 57 -22.38 5.09 -4.05
CA PHE A 57 -21.29 4.34 -3.43
C PHE A 57 -20.86 5.01 -2.13
N PHE A 58 -20.62 6.31 -2.12
CA PHE A 58 -20.18 7.05 -0.92
C PHE A 58 -21.21 6.92 0.19
N LYS A 59 -22.49 7.15 -0.09
CA LYS A 59 -23.58 7.05 0.91
C LYS A 59 -23.62 5.69 1.61
N ARG A 60 -23.38 4.58 0.92
CA ARG A 60 -23.41 3.24 1.52
C ARG A 60 -22.12 2.82 2.16
N THR A 61 -20.98 3.45 1.80
CA THR A 61 -19.63 2.99 2.15
C THR A 61 -18.97 3.84 3.23
N LEU A 62 -19.31 5.14 3.31
CA LEU A 62 -18.75 6.00 4.33
C LEU A 62 -19.31 5.67 5.71
N ALA A 63 -18.46 5.78 6.75
CA ALA A 63 -18.91 5.80 8.13
C ALA A 63 -19.63 7.13 8.42
N GLU A 64 -20.51 7.15 9.41
CA GLU A 64 -21.24 8.36 9.80
C GLU A 64 -20.30 9.51 10.21
N ASP A 65 -19.20 9.16 10.87
CA ASP A 65 -18.15 10.08 11.32
C ASP A 65 -16.92 10.08 10.38
N PHE A 66 -17.16 9.89 9.07
CA PHE A 66 -16.10 9.93 8.06
C PHE A 66 -15.38 11.27 8.07
N SER A 67 -14.05 11.20 7.93
CA SER A 67 -13.17 12.37 7.84
C SER A 67 -12.24 12.25 6.63
N LEU A 68 -12.01 13.37 5.98
CA LEU A 68 -11.14 13.50 4.82
C LEU A 68 -10.07 14.56 5.09
N VAL A 69 -8.81 14.25 4.78
CA VAL A 69 -7.73 15.24 4.67
C VAL A 69 -7.38 15.40 3.20
N GLY A 70 -7.61 16.58 2.67
CA GLY A 70 -7.28 16.93 1.29
C GLY A 70 -5.78 17.06 1.05
N ILE A 71 -5.41 17.18 -0.23
CA ILE A 71 -4.02 17.37 -0.65
C ILE A 71 -3.41 18.68 -0.11
N ASP A 72 -4.24 19.66 0.19
CA ASP A 72 -3.90 20.94 0.82
C ASP A 72 -3.73 20.83 2.35
N GLY A 73 -3.95 19.64 2.93
CA GLY A 73 -3.88 19.38 4.35
C GLY A 73 -5.11 19.80 5.15
N GLN A 74 -6.18 20.28 4.50
CA GLN A 74 -7.41 20.64 5.21
C GLN A 74 -8.19 19.40 5.62
N LEU A 75 -8.66 19.39 6.87
CA LEU A 75 -9.53 18.37 7.42
C LEU A 75 -10.98 18.79 7.25
N VAL A 76 -11.76 17.98 6.56
CA VAL A 76 -13.21 18.09 6.43
C VAL A 76 -13.92 16.87 6.98
N GLN A 77 -15.19 16.99 7.40
CA GLN A 77 -15.94 15.92 8.06
C GLN A 77 -17.41 15.89 7.58
N GLY A 78 -18.06 14.76 7.82
CA GLY A 78 -19.49 14.60 7.57
C GLY A 78 -19.89 14.76 6.09
N GLU A 79 -20.94 15.53 5.82
CA GLU A 79 -21.48 15.71 4.47
C GLU A 79 -20.50 16.45 3.54
N GLU A 80 -19.73 17.41 4.07
CA GLU A 80 -18.71 18.12 3.32
C GLU A 80 -17.62 17.17 2.85
N ALA A 81 -17.13 16.30 3.74
CA ALA A 81 -16.13 15.28 3.39
C ALA A 81 -16.68 14.29 2.35
N ALA A 82 -17.93 13.90 2.46
CA ALA A 82 -18.56 13.01 1.50
C ALA A 82 -18.71 13.67 0.11
N GLY A 83 -19.05 14.96 0.08
CA GLY A 83 -19.16 15.74 -1.15
C GLY A 83 -17.81 16.03 -1.82
N SER A 84 -16.74 16.11 -1.02
CA SER A 84 -15.38 16.37 -1.52
C SER A 84 -14.59 15.13 -1.91
N LEU A 85 -15.16 13.94 -1.74
CA LEU A 85 -14.46 12.67 -2.03
C LEU A 85 -14.50 12.31 -3.52
N GLY A 86 -15.59 12.64 -4.22
CA GLY A 86 -15.72 12.50 -5.66
C GLY A 86 -14.91 13.55 -6.40
N ASP A 87 -14.43 13.22 -7.57
CA ASP A 87 -13.70 14.13 -8.43
C ASP A 87 -14.01 13.81 -9.89
N PRO A 88 -15.01 14.51 -10.48
CA PRO A 88 -15.38 14.29 -11.87
C PRO A 88 -14.31 14.72 -12.88
N ASP A 89 -13.38 15.60 -12.47
CA ASP A 89 -12.26 16.05 -13.29
C ASP A 89 -11.07 15.09 -13.25
N LEU A 90 -11.12 14.07 -12.41
CA LEU A 90 -10.09 13.06 -12.25
C LEU A 90 -9.97 12.19 -13.52
N ALA A 91 -9.03 12.55 -14.39
CA ALA A 91 -8.77 11.79 -15.61
C ALA A 91 -8.10 10.44 -15.31
N GLU A 92 -7.15 10.42 -14.39
CA GLU A 92 -6.41 9.22 -14.01
C GLU A 92 -6.05 9.22 -12.51
N LEU A 93 -6.25 8.09 -11.85
CA LEU A 93 -5.67 7.74 -10.57
C LEU A 93 -5.14 6.32 -10.71
N ALA A 94 -3.83 6.19 -10.90
CA ALA A 94 -3.14 4.91 -11.11
C ALA A 94 -2.38 4.52 -9.83
N PRO A 95 -2.95 3.66 -8.98
CA PRO A 95 -2.32 3.25 -7.73
C PRO A 95 -1.20 2.24 -7.96
N TYR A 96 -0.13 2.34 -7.17
CA TYR A 96 0.94 1.36 -7.08
C TYR A 96 1.40 1.20 -5.63
N ASP A 97 2.20 0.17 -5.32
CA ASP A 97 2.72 -0.15 -3.99
C ASP A 97 1.67 -0.20 -2.88
N MET A 98 0.46 -0.72 -3.22
CA MET A 98 -0.63 -0.82 -2.26
C MET A 98 -0.29 -1.81 -1.13
N LYS A 99 -0.39 -1.34 0.11
CA LYS A 99 -0.10 -2.09 1.33
C LYS A 99 -1.30 -2.07 2.27
N VAL A 100 -1.46 -3.14 3.03
CA VAL A 100 -2.50 -3.27 4.05
C VAL A 100 -1.84 -3.53 5.39
N VAL A 101 -2.24 -2.74 6.39
CA VAL A 101 -1.91 -2.95 7.79
C VAL A 101 -3.20 -3.31 8.53
N ALA A 102 -3.27 -4.53 9.05
CA ALA A 102 -4.44 -4.97 9.81
C ALA A 102 -4.49 -4.26 11.19
N LEU A 103 -5.67 -3.81 11.57
CA LEU A 103 -6.00 -3.28 12.88
C LEU A 103 -6.95 -4.27 13.59
N GLY A 104 -6.44 -5.47 13.89
CA GLY A 104 -7.25 -6.60 14.32
C GLY A 104 -8.13 -7.15 13.18
N ASP A 105 -9.24 -7.82 13.56
CA ASP A 105 -10.13 -8.50 12.59
C ASP A 105 -11.15 -7.55 11.92
N ASN A 106 -11.33 -6.36 12.47
CA ASN A 106 -12.38 -5.43 12.09
C ASN A 106 -11.86 -4.08 11.58
N GLY A 107 -10.56 -3.96 11.32
CA GLY A 107 -10.00 -2.72 10.82
C GLY A 107 -8.77 -2.94 9.93
N ALA A 108 -8.58 -2.05 8.98
CA ALA A 108 -7.42 -2.02 8.11
C ALA A 108 -7.02 -0.58 7.78
N VAL A 109 -5.71 -0.33 7.72
CA VAL A 109 -5.16 0.81 7.01
C VAL A 109 -4.70 0.32 5.64
N VAL A 110 -5.16 0.97 4.59
CA VAL A 110 -4.66 0.76 3.22
C VAL A 110 -3.88 1.98 2.82
N THR A 111 -2.63 1.81 2.41
CA THR A 111 -1.79 2.88 1.91
C THR A 111 -1.31 2.54 0.49
N TYR A 112 -1.15 3.54 -0.34
CA TYR A 112 -0.61 3.39 -1.68
C TYR A 112 -0.09 4.71 -2.22
N ASP A 113 0.83 4.63 -3.16
CA ASP A 113 1.22 5.74 -3.99
C ASP A 113 0.38 5.75 -5.27
N ALA A 114 0.16 6.91 -5.84
CA ALA A 114 -0.55 7.01 -7.10
C ALA A 114 0.02 8.10 -8.00
N VAL A 115 -0.11 7.86 -9.30
CA VAL A 115 -0.03 8.91 -10.31
C VAL A 115 -1.43 9.47 -10.51
N VAL A 116 -1.59 10.76 -10.26
CA VAL A 116 -2.86 11.48 -10.40
C VAL A 116 -2.77 12.43 -11.59
N ARG A 117 -3.83 12.46 -12.40
CA ARG A 117 -4.01 13.44 -13.48
C ARG A 117 -5.44 13.94 -13.42
N GLU A 118 -5.58 15.23 -13.36
CA GLU A 118 -6.87 15.93 -13.45
C GLU A 118 -6.94 16.74 -14.74
N ALA A 119 -8.15 17.10 -15.13
CA ALA A 119 -8.34 18.05 -16.21
C ALA A 119 -7.73 19.40 -15.82
N PRO A 120 -7.09 20.14 -16.76
CA PRO A 120 -6.55 21.46 -16.46
C PRO A 120 -7.65 22.39 -15.96
N GLN A 121 -7.40 23.03 -14.80
CA GLN A 121 -8.28 24.10 -14.27
C GLN A 121 -7.70 25.46 -14.65
N GLU A 122 -8.56 26.37 -15.12
CA GLU A 122 -8.11 27.66 -15.69
C GLU A 122 -7.40 28.57 -14.68
N ASP A 123 -7.77 28.50 -13.39
CA ASP A 123 -7.30 29.41 -12.35
C ASP A 123 -6.33 28.79 -11.32
N GLN A 124 -6.10 27.48 -11.41
CA GLN A 124 -5.23 26.77 -10.50
C GLN A 124 -4.23 25.93 -11.32
N GLY A 125 -2.98 25.93 -10.87
CA GLY A 125 -2.01 25.03 -11.47
C GLY A 125 -2.46 23.55 -11.34
N PRO A 126 -1.87 22.63 -12.12
CA PRO A 126 -2.21 21.22 -11.99
C PRO A 126 -1.92 20.73 -10.56
N PRO A 127 -2.76 19.83 -10.02
CA PRO A 127 -2.50 19.24 -8.70
C PRO A 127 -1.20 18.43 -8.74
N PRO A 128 -0.58 18.17 -7.57
CA PRO A 128 0.62 17.34 -7.49
C PRO A 128 0.39 15.98 -8.15
N ARG A 129 1.21 15.67 -9.15
CA ARG A 129 1.07 14.45 -9.96
C ARG A 129 1.31 13.18 -9.14
N TYR A 130 2.25 13.21 -8.20
CA TYR A 130 2.58 12.06 -7.37
C TYR A 130 2.02 12.29 -5.96
N GLN A 131 1.11 11.41 -5.58
CA GLN A 131 0.41 11.51 -4.30
C GLN A 131 0.51 10.21 -3.53
N HIS A 132 0.56 10.32 -2.20
CA HIS A 132 0.42 9.20 -1.28
C HIS A 132 -0.96 9.23 -0.65
N PHE A 133 -1.63 8.08 -0.63
CA PHE A 133 -2.95 7.92 -0.06
C PHE A 133 -2.93 7.01 1.15
N SER A 134 -3.80 7.32 2.12
CA SER A 134 -4.04 6.48 3.29
C SER A 134 -5.55 6.43 3.56
N SER A 135 -6.07 5.22 3.71
CA SER A 135 -7.48 4.98 4.02
C SER A 135 -7.61 4.09 5.25
N VAL A 136 -8.50 4.44 6.17
CA VAL A 136 -8.87 3.60 7.30
C VAL A 136 -10.23 3.00 7.04
N TRP A 137 -10.25 1.68 6.93
CA TRP A 137 -11.45 0.87 6.77
C TRP A 137 -11.78 0.18 8.09
N VAL A 138 -13.04 0.21 8.49
CA VAL A 138 -13.54 -0.45 9.70
C VAL A 138 -14.77 -1.29 9.37
N LYS A 139 -14.94 -2.39 10.09
CA LYS A 139 -16.11 -3.25 9.94
C LYS A 139 -17.13 -2.89 11.01
N LEU A 140 -18.21 -2.24 10.61
CA LEU A 140 -19.33 -1.84 11.46
C LEU A 140 -20.56 -2.67 11.06
N ASP A 141 -21.19 -3.33 12.02
CA ASP A 141 -22.35 -4.19 11.81
C ASP A 141 -22.16 -5.20 10.66
N GLY A 142 -20.98 -5.77 10.57
CA GLY A 142 -20.62 -6.74 9.54
C GLY A 142 -20.26 -6.14 8.16
N GLN A 143 -20.40 -4.84 7.98
CA GLN A 143 -20.10 -4.14 6.73
C GLN A 143 -18.84 -3.30 6.82
N TRP A 144 -18.00 -3.33 5.78
CA TRP A 144 -16.84 -2.46 5.68
C TRP A 144 -17.24 -1.03 5.37
N LYS A 145 -16.78 -0.08 6.19
CA LYS A 145 -16.99 1.36 6.06
C LYS A 145 -15.67 2.08 6.00
N LEU A 146 -15.58 3.08 5.15
CA LEU A 146 -14.46 4.02 5.12
C LEU A 146 -14.63 5.05 6.22
N LYS A 147 -13.67 5.11 7.15
CA LYS A 147 -13.71 6.02 8.30
C LYS A 147 -12.83 7.24 8.11
N PHE A 148 -11.74 7.08 7.38
CA PHE A 148 -10.78 8.15 7.13
C PHE A 148 -10.15 7.97 5.75
N HIS A 149 -9.90 9.07 5.07
CA HIS A 149 -9.13 9.10 3.83
C HIS A 149 -8.23 10.32 3.80
N GLN A 150 -7.01 10.17 3.29
CA GLN A 150 -6.04 11.25 3.17
C GLN A 150 -5.30 11.16 1.85
N ALA A 151 -5.08 12.31 1.24
CA ALA A 151 -4.13 12.52 0.14
C ALA A 151 -2.98 13.40 0.60
N THR A 152 -1.77 13.11 0.15
CA THR A 152 -0.56 13.89 0.47
C THR A 152 0.31 13.97 -0.77
N ALA A 153 0.78 15.17 -1.12
CA ALA A 153 1.77 15.33 -2.18
C ALA A 153 3.10 14.67 -1.76
N THR A 154 3.68 13.82 -2.61
CA THR A 154 4.99 13.20 -2.34
C THR A 154 6.13 14.13 -2.70
N HIS A 155 5.94 14.98 -3.71
CA HIS A 155 6.91 16.00 -4.11
C HIS A 155 6.17 17.30 -4.43
N TRP A 156 6.57 18.39 -3.78
CA TRP A 156 6.12 19.73 -4.11
C TRP A 156 7.03 20.29 -5.22
N GLY A 157 6.45 20.55 -6.40
CA GLY A 157 7.16 21.16 -7.52
C GLY A 157 7.35 20.30 -8.77
N ASP A 158 6.88 19.07 -8.77
CA ASP A 158 6.85 18.21 -9.96
C ASP A 158 5.52 18.42 -10.75
N TRP A 159 5.33 19.65 -11.20
CA TRP A 159 4.17 20.06 -12.01
C TRP A 159 4.38 19.75 -13.49
#